data_336902316d6fde7c0be7409b3bbb6a69
#
_entry.id   336902316d6fde7c0be7409b3bbb6a69
#
_cell.length_a   1.000
_cell.length_b   1.000
_cell.length_c   1.000
_cell.angle_alpha   90.00
_cell.angle_beta   90.00
_cell.angle_gamma   90.00
#
_symmetry.space_group_name_H-M   'P 1'
#
loop_
_entity.id
_entity.type
_entity.pdbx_description
1 polymer ?
#
loop_
_entity_poly.entity_id
_entity_poly.type
_entity_poly.pdbx_seq_one_letter_code
_entity_poly.pdbx_strand_id
1 'polypeptide(L)'
;MVVNLGIYVKAVRGIFSAAYSLLSDCTIYPVINGSAFYLDDFPSPVPGGNGEYIYRDYGINVRDFYANIWWPDILALAEKYGVRYTGVVIENYGDQTDGVIEHQMETSRFQYFGNMLLRHGGEIGYHGYNHQPLALGNVKYGDILPYNTWADTEAMENAMTELLQFCREMYPEASMSVYVPPSNVLSEEGRQLLAAKCPEIRTIASNYFTGEFAYEQEFEVAEDGIVEQPRIISSAVIDDYMQLCAFSELNMHFVNTHFMHSDDLLDEDRGAALGWETLKENLDRYMGWLYTSAPLLRNLTGSELSGAIQRYSAAAAEKERTADGFCFHIENRYDTAYFFVRF
;
A
#
# COMPACT_ATOMS: atom_id res chain seq x y z
N MET A 1 -3.10 -6.14 35.06
CA MET A 1 -3.59 -5.47 33.82
C MET A 1 -4.64 -6.35 33.19
N VAL A 2 -5.73 -5.78 32.67
CA VAL A 2 -6.77 -6.53 31.91
C VAL A 2 -6.86 -5.87 30.55
N VAL A 3 -6.72 -6.66 29.47
CA VAL A 3 -6.90 -6.23 28.08
C VAL A 3 -8.19 -6.89 27.59
N ASN A 4 -9.22 -6.10 27.36
CA ASN A 4 -10.53 -6.58 26.89
C ASN A 4 -10.73 -6.23 25.41
N LEU A 5 -9.88 -6.79 24.56
CA LEU A 5 -9.93 -6.67 23.10
C LEU A 5 -9.91 -8.05 22.48
N GLY A 6 -10.64 -8.22 21.37
CA GLY A 6 -10.59 -9.47 20.61
C GLY A 6 -9.27 -9.58 19.85
N ILE A 7 -8.46 -10.61 20.13
CA ILE A 7 -7.23 -10.91 19.37
C ILE A 7 -7.51 -11.44 17.96
N TYR A 8 -8.78 -11.67 17.64
CA TYR A 8 -9.19 -12.19 16.32
C TYR A 8 -9.07 -11.15 15.20
N VAL A 9 -9.07 -9.88 15.58
CA VAL A 9 -8.94 -8.78 14.60
C VAL A 9 -7.46 -8.44 14.48
N LYS A 10 -6.83 -8.77 13.36
CA LYS A 10 -5.41 -8.54 13.09
C LYS A 10 -4.98 -7.11 13.41
N ALA A 11 -5.73 -6.16 12.92
CA ALA A 11 -5.39 -4.74 12.99
C ALA A 11 -5.29 -4.17 14.43
N VAL A 12 -5.76 -4.89 15.45
CA VAL A 12 -5.64 -4.45 16.85
C VAL A 12 -4.75 -5.35 17.72
N ARG A 13 -4.10 -6.35 17.13
CA ARG A 13 -3.21 -7.30 17.86
C ARG A 13 -2.03 -6.61 18.54
N GLY A 14 -1.51 -5.53 17.98
CA GLY A 14 -0.38 -4.80 18.54
C GLY A 14 -0.66 -4.17 19.92
N ILE A 15 -1.93 -4.01 20.29
CA ILE A 15 -2.31 -3.60 21.65
C ILE A 15 -1.89 -4.67 22.66
N PHE A 16 -1.92 -5.96 22.29
CA PHE A 16 -1.39 -7.04 23.13
C PHE A 16 0.13 -6.97 23.26
N SER A 17 0.85 -6.65 22.18
CA SER A 17 2.30 -6.44 22.23
C SER A 17 2.65 -5.30 23.19
N ALA A 18 1.92 -4.18 23.11
CA ALA A 18 2.07 -3.06 24.03
C ALA A 18 1.77 -3.46 25.47
N ALA A 19 0.64 -4.14 25.73
CA ALA A 19 0.25 -4.59 27.05
C ALA A 19 1.24 -5.61 27.64
N TYR A 20 1.68 -6.59 26.83
CA TYR A 20 2.66 -7.59 27.22
C TYR A 20 4.00 -6.96 27.60
N SER A 21 4.45 -5.97 26.83
CA SER A 21 5.69 -5.26 27.10
C SER A 21 5.71 -4.53 28.47
N LEU A 22 4.51 -4.19 29.00
CA LEU A 22 4.35 -3.58 30.32
C LEU A 22 4.42 -4.56 31.49
N LEU A 23 4.30 -5.87 31.22
CA LEU A 23 4.27 -6.91 32.26
C LEU A 23 5.65 -7.55 32.49
N SER A 24 6.66 -7.23 31.70
CA SER A 24 8.01 -7.78 31.79
C SER A 24 9.00 -6.69 32.21
N ASP A 25 10.00 -7.06 33.02
CA ASP A 25 11.12 -6.17 33.40
C ASP A 25 11.90 -5.69 32.15
N CYS A 26 11.90 -6.52 31.11
CA CYS A 26 12.49 -6.17 29.84
C CYS A 26 11.78 -6.98 28.72
N THR A 27 11.52 -6.34 27.60
CA THR A 27 10.96 -6.99 26.40
C THR A 27 11.80 -6.64 25.19
N ILE A 28 12.04 -7.63 24.32
CA ILE A 28 12.66 -7.43 22.99
C ILE A 28 11.92 -8.28 21.96
N TYR A 29 11.66 -7.70 20.79
CA TYR A 29 11.15 -8.42 19.62
C TYR A 29 11.55 -7.68 18.32
N PRO A 30 11.69 -8.40 17.19
CA PRO A 30 12.01 -7.77 15.91
C PRO A 30 10.84 -6.91 15.42
N VAL A 31 11.16 -5.85 14.67
CA VAL A 31 10.20 -4.96 14.02
C VAL A 31 10.66 -4.60 12.61
N ILE A 32 9.72 -4.21 11.75
CA ILE A 32 10.00 -3.81 10.36
C ILE A 32 10.68 -2.44 10.31
N ASN A 33 10.19 -1.51 11.11
CA ASN A 33 10.61 -0.11 11.14
C ASN A 33 10.51 0.56 9.77
N GLY A 34 9.30 0.73 9.26
CA GLY A 34 9.08 1.34 7.96
C GLY A 34 7.72 1.98 7.80
N SER A 35 7.66 3.04 6.98
CA SER A 35 6.43 3.72 6.57
C SER A 35 6.42 3.83 5.05
N ALA A 36 5.38 3.31 4.40
CA ALA A 36 5.15 3.42 2.97
C ALA A 36 3.78 4.03 2.68
N PHE A 37 3.73 4.89 1.68
CA PHE A 37 2.51 5.54 1.20
C PHE A 37 2.31 5.21 -0.27
N TYR A 38 1.12 4.72 -0.61
CA TYR A 38 0.74 4.32 -1.96
C TYR A 38 -0.25 5.30 -2.57
N LEU A 39 -0.10 5.53 -3.86
CA LEU A 39 -1.07 6.23 -4.70
C LEU A 39 -1.62 5.20 -5.68
N ASP A 40 -2.82 4.70 -5.40
CA ASP A 40 -3.51 3.77 -6.27
C ASP A 40 -4.10 4.54 -7.48
N ASP A 41 -4.46 3.82 -8.53
CA ASP A 41 -5.00 4.37 -9.79
C ASP A 41 -4.09 5.41 -10.45
N PHE A 42 -2.78 5.26 -10.26
CA PHE A 42 -1.80 6.18 -10.81
C PHE A 42 -1.75 6.12 -12.34
N PRO A 43 -1.57 7.23 -13.09
CA PRO A 43 -1.30 8.58 -12.60
C PRO A 43 -2.50 9.50 -12.58
N SER A 44 -3.66 9.10 -12.30
CA SER A 44 -4.85 9.96 -12.27
C SER A 44 -4.64 11.46 -12.70
N PRO A 45 -5.61 12.16 -13.24
CA PRO A 45 -7.04 11.91 -13.03
C PRO A 45 -7.54 10.73 -13.85
N VAL A 46 -8.37 9.93 -13.21
CA VAL A 46 -9.14 8.90 -13.90
C VAL A 46 -10.15 9.56 -14.82
N PRO A 47 -10.22 9.18 -16.09
CA PRO A 47 -11.28 9.71 -16.96
C PRO A 47 -12.65 9.31 -16.41
N GLY A 48 -13.52 10.29 -16.17
CA GLY A 48 -14.94 10.05 -15.94
C GLY A 48 -15.50 10.25 -14.54
N GLY A 49 -14.73 10.74 -13.58
CA GLY A 49 -15.27 11.11 -12.26
C GLY A 49 -16.11 12.37 -12.26
N ASN A 50 -16.98 12.54 -11.23
CA ASN A 50 -17.77 13.74 -11.05
C ASN A 50 -16.94 14.86 -10.42
N GLY A 51 -16.51 15.83 -11.21
CA GLY A 51 -15.75 16.99 -10.76
C GLY A 51 -16.55 18.11 -10.11
N GLU A 52 -17.81 17.87 -9.71
CA GLU A 52 -18.70 18.90 -9.17
C GLU A 52 -18.12 19.59 -7.94
N TYR A 53 -17.57 18.84 -6.99
CA TYR A 53 -16.97 19.38 -5.78
C TYR A 53 -15.69 20.17 -6.05
N ILE A 54 -14.89 19.73 -7.02
CA ILE A 54 -13.71 20.46 -7.48
C ILE A 54 -14.14 21.80 -8.10
N TYR A 55 -15.15 21.76 -8.97
CA TYR A 55 -15.66 22.99 -9.59
C TYR A 55 -16.31 23.91 -8.57
N ARG A 56 -17.06 23.37 -7.60
CA ARG A 56 -17.66 24.14 -6.49
C ARG A 56 -16.61 24.95 -5.73
N ASP A 57 -15.47 24.30 -5.38
CA ASP A 57 -14.50 24.87 -4.46
C ASP A 57 -13.43 25.72 -5.18
N TYR A 58 -13.08 25.37 -6.42
CA TYR A 58 -11.98 25.99 -7.15
C TYR A 58 -12.38 26.68 -8.47
N GLY A 59 -13.57 26.41 -9.01
CA GLY A 59 -14.02 26.98 -10.27
C GLY A 59 -13.24 26.51 -11.51
N ILE A 60 -12.50 25.39 -11.41
CA ILE A 60 -11.68 24.83 -12.49
C ILE A 60 -12.09 23.38 -12.77
N ASN A 61 -11.67 22.85 -13.92
CA ASN A 61 -11.94 21.47 -14.27
C ASN A 61 -11.01 20.49 -13.53
N VAL A 62 -11.35 19.20 -13.56
CA VAL A 62 -10.62 18.11 -12.90
C VAL A 62 -9.16 18.08 -13.31
N ARG A 63 -8.86 18.15 -14.61
CA ARG A 63 -7.48 18.08 -15.14
C ARG A 63 -6.60 19.20 -14.58
N ASP A 64 -7.10 20.44 -14.62
CA ASP A 64 -6.37 21.62 -14.16
C ASP A 64 -6.20 21.59 -12.64
N PHE A 65 -7.19 21.07 -11.91
CA PHE A 65 -7.11 20.89 -10.47
C PHE A 65 -5.98 19.92 -10.09
N TYR A 66 -5.94 18.73 -10.70
CA TYR A 66 -4.89 17.76 -10.39
C TYR A 66 -3.49 18.28 -10.74
N ALA A 67 -3.35 18.93 -11.89
CA ALA A 67 -2.06 19.43 -12.32
C ALA A 67 -1.54 20.60 -11.46
N ASN A 68 -2.43 21.49 -11.01
CA ASN A 68 -2.01 22.77 -10.42
C ASN A 68 -2.25 22.87 -8.91
N ILE A 69 -3.03 21.95 -8.30
CA ILE A 69 -3.38 21.99 -6.88
C ILE A 69 -3.03 20.64 -6.22
N TRP A 70 -3.70 19.56 -6.61
CA TRP A 70 -3.57 18.27 -5.90
C TRP A 70 -2.13 17.75 -5.89
N TRP A 71 -1.50 17.63 -7.05
CA TRP A 71 -0.13 17.14 -7.12
C TRP A 71 0.89 18.04 -6.40
N PRO A 72 0.87 19.38 -6.58
CA PRO A 72 1.71 20.27 -5.76
C PRO A 72 1.52 20.08 -4.26
N ASP A 73 0.28 19.94 -3.80
CA ASP A 73 -0.01 19.75 -2.37
C ASP A 73 0.49 18.39 -1.86
N ILE A 74 0.29 17.31 -2.61
CA ILE A 74 0.79 15.96 -2.25
C ILE A 74 2.32 15.96 -2.18
N LEU A 75 3.00 16.60 -3.11
CA LEU A 75 4.46 16.72 -3.08
C LEU A 75 4.95 17.60 -1.93
N ALA A 76 4.22 18.66 -1.59
CA ALA A 76 4.54 19.50 -0.42
C ALA A 76 4.38 18.72 0.90
N LEU A 77 3.35 17.87 1.03
CA LEU A 77 3.21 16.96 2.17
C LEU A 77 4.34 15.92 2.21
N ALA A 78 4.72 15.37 1.05
CA ALA A 78 5.85 14.46 0.93
C ALA A 78 7.14 15.10 1.42
N GLU A 79 7.44 16.31 0.98
CA GLU A 79 8.63 17.08 1.40
C GLU A 79 8.58 17.39 2.90
N LYS A 80 7.43 17.84 3.41
CA LYS A 80 7.25 18.18 4.84
C LYS A 80 7.58 17.03 5.77
N TYR A 81 7.21 15.80 5.41
CA TYR A 81 7.38 14.61 6.26
C TYR A 81 8.49 13.65 5.76
N GLY A 82 9.15 13.97 4.66
CA GLY A 82 10.16 13.12 4.05
C GLY A 82 9.60 11.83 3.43
N VAL A 83 8.32 11.82 3.06
CA VAL A 83 7.63 10.68 2.46
C VAL A 83 8.03 10.53 0.99
N ARG A 84 8.09 9.29 0.52
CA ARG A 84 8.30 8.94 -0.89
C ARG A 84 7.17 8.01 -1.32
N TYR A 85 6.29 8.51 -2.18
CA TYR A 85 5.12 7.75 -2.62
C TYR A 85 5.50 6.63 -3.59
N THR A 86 4.79 5.51 -3.52
CA THR A 86 4.75 4.47 -4.55
C THR A 86 3.46 4.64 -5.35
N GLY A 87 3.57 5.06 -6.60
CA GLY A 87 2.43 5.19 -7.52
C GLY A 87 2.22 3.89 -8.28
N VAL A 88 1.04 3.29 -8.18
CA VAL A 88 0.76 2.00 -8.82
C VAL A 88 -0.14 2.18 -10.04
N VAL A 89 0.40 1.80 -11.20
CA VAL A 89 -0.13 2.12 -12.53
C VAL A 89 -1.27 1.20 -12.93
N ILE A 90 -2.35 1.81 -13.41
CA ILE A 90 -3.35 1.19 -14.26
C ILE A 90 -3.15 1.71 -15.69
N GLU A 91 -3.04 0.81 -16.66
CA GLU A 91 -2.83 1.21 -18.05
C GLU A 91 -4.10 1.79 -18.68
N ASN A 92 -5.24 1.12 -18.51
CA ASN A 92 -6.54 1.59 -18.99
C ASN A 92 -7.67 1.23 -18.00
N TYR A 93 -8.90 1.68 -18.29
CA TYR A 93 -10.07 1.43 -17.45
C TYR A 93 -11.18 0.68 -18.20
N GLY A 94 -10.79 -0.12 -19.20
CA GLY A 94 -11.72 -1.00 -19.89
C GLY A 94 -12.21 -2.15 -19.00
N ASP A 95 -13.31 -2.76 -19.40
CA ASP A 95 -13.94 -3.89 -18.70
C ASP A 95 -13.74 -5.23 -19.39
N GLN A 96 -12.93 -5.27 -20.46
CA GLN A 96 -12.68 -6.47 -21.25
C GLN A 96 -11.74 -7.43 -20.54
N THR A 97 -12.13 -8.70 -20.48
CA THR A 97 -11.40 -9.78 -19.82
C THR A 97 -11.28 -11.05 -20.68
N ASP A 98 -11.50 -10.91 -21.98
CA ASP A 98 -11.45 -12.00 -22.97
C ASP A 98 -10.03 -12.27 -23.54
N GLY A 99 -9.03 -11.51 -23.09
CA GLY A 99 -7.64 -11.64 -23.55
C GLY A 99 -7.33 -10.81 -24.81
N VAL A 100 -8.28 -10.04 -25.34
CA VAL A 100 -8.01 -9.03 -26.36
C VAL A 100 -7.38 -7.83 -25.70
N ILE A 101 -6.13 -7.53 -26.07
CA ILE A 101 -5.34 -6.47 -25.46
C ILE A 101 -5.35 -5.23 -26.35
N GLU A 102 -5.64 -4.09 -25.77
CA GLU A 102 -5.56 -2.78 -26.41
C GLU A 102 -4.43 -1.98 -25.75
N HIS A 103 -3.43 -1.62 -26.54
CA HIS A 103 -2.31 -0.79 -26.06
C HIS A 103 -2.76 0.66 -25.81
N GLN A 104 -2.38 1.23 -24.67
CA GLN A 104 -2.71 2.62 -24.33
C GLN A 104 -1.87 3.62 -25.15
N MET A 105 -2.53 4.39 -26.00
CA MET A 105 -1.88 5.35 -26.90
C MET A 105 -1.73 6.75 -26.26
N GLU A 106 -2.54 7.10 -25.25
CA GLU A 106 -2.41 8.37 -24.54
C GLU A 106 -1.41 8.21 -23.39
N THR A 107 -0.17 8.59 -23.61
CA THR A 107 0.96 8.37 -22.67
C THR A 107 1.42 9.63 -21.96
N SER A 108 0.96 10.81 -22.39
CA SER A 108 1.48 12.10 -21.91
C SER A 108 1.33 12.28 -20.39
N ARG A 109 0.19 11.87 -19.82
CA ARG A 109 -0.04 11.96 -18.37
C ARG A 109 0.84 10.98 -17.59
N PHE A 110 1.06 9.77 -18.10
CA PHE A 110 1.94 8.78 -17.48
C PHE A 110 3.38 9.31 -17.43
N GLN A 111 3.88 9.83 -18.54
CA GLN A 111 5.21 10.42 -18.61
C GLN A 111 5.35 11.64 -17.70
N TYR A 112 4.37 12.55 -17.73
CA TYR A 112 4.45 13.79 -16.96
C TYR A 112 4.43 13.52 -15.44
N PHE A 113 3.40 12.84 -14.94
CA PHE A 113 3.24 12.59 -13.51
C PHE A 113 4.21 11.53 -12.99
N GLY A 114 4.52 10.49 -13.79
CA GLY A 114 5.49 9.47 -13.40
C GLY A 114 6.89 10.03 -13.27
N ASN A 115 7.35 10.83 -14.21
CA ASN A 115 8.64 11.50 -14.10
C ASN A 115 8.69 12.50 -12.94
N MET A 116 7.58 13.16 -12.64
CA MET A 116 7.47 14.03 -11.48
C MET A 116 7.63 13.24 -10.18
N LEU A 117 6.90 12.13 -10.04
CA LEU A 117 6.99 11.24 -8.87
C LEU A 117 8.42 10.70 -8.68
N LEU A 118 9.03 10.17 -9.73
CA LEU A 118 10.39 9.63 -9.69
C LEU A 118 11.45 10.68 -9.32
N ARG A 119 11.32 11.91 -9.81
CA ARG A 119 12.22 13.04 -9.45
C ARG A 119 12.13 13.43 -7.99
N HIS A 120 11.03 13.16 -7.32
CA HIS A 120 10.85 13.36 -5.87
C HIS A 120 11.21 12.12 -5.06
N GLY A 121 11.93 11.17 -5.66
CA GLY A 121 12.40 9.95 -5.00
C GLY A 121 11.32 8.90 -4.77
N GLY A 122 10.15 9.06 -5.40
CA GLY A 122 9.08 8.06 -5.38
C GLY A 122 9.39 6.84 -6.26
N GLU A 123 8.46 5.91 -6.28
CA GLU A 123 8.55 4.63 -6.99
C GLU A 123 7.32 4.41 -7.86
N ILE A 124 7.48 3.68 -8.94
CA ILE A 124 6.38 3.17 -9.77
C ILE A 124 6.20 1.68 -9.51
N GLY A 125 4.95 1.26 -9.36
CA GLY A 125 4.53 -0.13 -9.28
C GLY A 125 3.36 -0.42 -10.22
N TYR A 126 2.76 -1.59 -10.08
CA TYR A 126 1.70 -2.11 -10.96
C TYR A 126 0.39 -2.23 -10.19
N HIS A 127 -0.73 -1.85 -10.81
CA HIS A 127 -2.07 -1.99 -10.23
C HIS A 127 -3.05 -2.77 -11.10
N GLY A 128 -2.70 -3.05 -12.31
CA GLY A 128 -3.49 -3.84 -13.26
C GLY A 128 -3.49 -3.24 -14.65
N TYR A 129 -3.77 -4.09 -15.63
CA TYR A 129 -3.93 -3.67 -17.02
C TYR A 129 -5.15 -2.76 -17.16
N ASN A 130 -6.31 -3.21 -16.67
CA ASN A 130 -7.59 -2.51 -16.83
C ASN A 130 -8.44 -2.45 -15.54
N HIS A 131 -7.80 -2.45 -14.38
CA HIS A 131 -8.46 -2.45 -13.08
C HIS A 131 -9.38 -3.67 -12.81
N GLN A 132 -9.31 -4.71 -13.64
CA GLN A 132 -10.04 -5.95 -13.37
C GLN A 132 -9.16 -6.89 -12.55
N PRO A 133 -9.59 -7.35 -11.36
CA PRO A 133 -8.82 -8.26 -10.52
C PRO A 133 -8.45 -9.55 -11.25
N LEU A 134 -7.28 -10.10 -10.97
CA LEU A 134 -6.84 -11.37 -11.55
C LEU A 134 -7.62 -12.54 -10.94
N ALA A 135 -8.82 -12.79 -11.47
CA ALA A 135 -9.72 -13.84 -11.01
C ALA A 135 -10.48 -14.49 -12.19
N LEU A 136 -10.67 -15.80 -12.11
CA LEU A 136 -11.42 -16.58 -13.09
C LEU A 136 -12.90 -16.68 -12.74
N GLY A 137 -13.71 -17.26 -13.62
CA GLY A 137 -15.16 -17.38 -13.51
C GLY A 137 -15.68 -18.23 -12.34
N ASN A 138 -14.82 -18.85 -11.54
CA ASN A 138 -15.14 -19.45 -10.24
C ASN A 138 -15.44 -18.41 -9.16
N VAL A 139 -14.87 -17.21 -9.26
CA VAL A 139 -15.18 -16.06 -8.40
C VAL A 139 -16.49 -15.43 -8.86
N LYS A 140 -17.41 -15.20 -7.97
CA LYS A 140 -18.74 -14.62 -8.27
C LYS A 140 -18.91 -13.31 -7.50
N TYR A 141 -18.53 -12.20 -8.13
CA TYR A 141 -18.64 -10.87 -7.52
C TYR A 141 -20.09 -10.43 -7.24
N GLY A 142 -21.05 -10.91 -8.06
CA GLY A 142 -22.45 -10.53 -7.93
C GLY A 142 -22.66 -9.03 -8.02
N ASP A 143 -23.50 -8.50 -7.13
CA ASP A 143 -23.75 -7.07 -7.00
C ASP A 143 -22.78 -6.37 -6.00
N ILE A 144 -21.79 -7.10 -5.48
CA ILE A 144 -20.86 -6.60 -4.45
C ILE A 144 -19.74 -5.79 -5.08
N LEU A 145 -19.17 -6.31 -6.19
CA LEU A 145 -18.09 -5.65 -6.91
C LEU A 145 -18.40 -5.56 -8.40
N PRO A 146 -18.16 -4.42 -9.06
CA PRO A 146 -18.50 -4.17 -10.46
C PRO A 146 -17.43 -4.71 -11.42
N TYR A 147 -16.91 -5.91 -11.18
CA TYR A 147 -15.81 -6.48 -11.97
C TYR A 147 -16.25 -7.68 -12.79
N ASN A 148 -15.56 -7.84 -13.93
CA ASN A 148 -15.59 -9.04 -14.72
C ASN A 148 -14.51 -10.02 -14.27
N THR A 149 -14.73 -11.31 -14.54
CA THR A 149 -13.72 -12.35 -14.38
C THR A 149 -13.08 -12.66 -15.73
N TRP A 150 -11.79 -12.97 -15.71
CA TRP A 150 -11.04 -13.31 -16.91
C TRP A 150 -11.53 -14.63 -17.53
N ALA A 151 -11.48 -14.70 -18.85
CA ALA A 151 -11.91 -15.87 -19.61
C ALA A 151 -11.12 -17.12 -19.21
N ASP A 152 -9.81 -16.98 -19.11
CA ASP A 152 -8.87 -18.01 -18.71
C ASP A 152 -7.54 -17.42 -18.22
N THR A 153 -6.61 -18.28 -17.86
CA THR A 153 -5.27 -17.88 -17.37
C THR A 153 -4.42 -17.22 -18.46
N GLU A 154 -4.59 -17.60 -19.74
CA GLU A 154 -3.87 -16.99 -20.86
C GLU A 154 -4.30 -15.54 -21.05
N ALA A 155 -5.58 -15.24 -20.90
CA ALA A 155 -6.11 -13.88 -20.95
C ALA A 155 -5.52 -13.01 -19.83
N MET A 156 -5.41 -13.53 -18.59
CA MET A 156 -4.73 -12.83 -17.50
C MET A 156 -3.23 -12.63 -17.79
N GLU A 157 -2.54 -13.64 -18.34
CA GLU A 157 -1.11 -13.56 -18.69
C GLU A 157 -0.87 -12.50 -19.76
N ASN A 158 -1.73 -12.42 -20.78
CA ASN A 158 -1.63 -11.40 -21.83
C ASN A 158 -1.80 -9.99 -21.25
N ALA A 159 -2.76 -9.79 -20.37
CA ALA A 159 -3.00 -8.50 -19.72
C ALA A 159 -1.81 -8.06 -18.84
N MET A 160 -1.26 -8.99 -18.05
CA MET A 160 -0.09 -8.69 -17.24
C MET A 160 1.17 -8.43 -18.08
N THR A 161 1.34 -9.18 -19.18
CA THR A 161 2.45 -8.97 -20.13
C THR A 161 2.41 -7.57 -20.72
N GLU A 162 1.23 -7.12 -21.14
CA GLU A 162 1.02 -5.76 -21.66
C GLU A 162 1.35 -4.70 -20.60
N LEU A 163 0.77 -4.81 -19.41
CA LEU A 163 1.04 -3.86 -18.33
C LEU A 163 2.54 -3.74 -18.01
N LEU A 164 3.24 -4.87 -17.91
CA LEU A 164 4.69 -4.90 -17.65
C LEU A 164 5.46 -4.25 -18.80
N GLN A 165 5.07 -4.49 -20.04
CA GLN A 165 5.69 -3.87 -21.22
C GLN A 165 5.41 -2.38 -21.26
N PHE A 166 4.17 -1.95 -21.10
CA PHE A 166 3.76 -0.55 -21.06
C PHE A 166 4.55 0.23 -20.01
N CYS A 167 4.61 -0.28 -18.79
CA CYS A 167 5.36 0.39 -17.71
C CYS A 167 6.87 0.50 -18.01
N ARG A 168 7.47 -0.53 -18.62
CA ARG A 168 8.89 -0.47 -19.05
C ARG A 168 9.13 0.58 -20.14
N GLU A 169 8.18 0.75 -21.05
CA GLU A 169 8.27 1.78 -22.11
C GLU A 169 8.11 3.18 -21.52
N MET A 170 7.21 3.35 -20.56
CA MET A 170 6.98 4.66 -19.91
C MET A 170 8.12 5.07 -18.97
N TYR A 171 8.72 4.11 -18.26
CA TYR A 171 9.69 4.35 -17.19
C TYR A 171 10.93 3.44 -17.33
N PRO A 172 11.71 3.57 -18.41
CA PRO A 172 12.79 2.62 -18.74
C PRO A 172 13.92 2.57 -17.70
N GLU A 173 14.08 3.63 -16.91
CA GLU A 173 15.12 3.71 -15.87
C GLU A 173 14.60 3.29 -14.48
N ALA A 174 13.30 3.03 -14.33
CA ALA A 174 12.71 2.66 -13.05
C ALA A 174 12.82 1.16 -12.80
N SER A 175 13.16 0.80 -11.56
CA SER A 175 13.03 -0.58 -11.08
C SER A 175 11.64 -0.74 -10.45
N MET A 176 10.81 -1.57 -11.04
CA MET A 176 9.42 -1.79 -10.65
C MET A 176 9.23 -3.23 -10.18
N SER A 177 8.80 -3.42 -8.95
CA SER A 177 8.69 -4.77 -8.37
C SER A 177 7.45 -4.97 -7.47
N VAL A 178 6.65 -3.92 -7.29
CA VAL A 178 5.48 -3.93 -6.42
C VAL A 178 4.22 -4.06 -7.26
N TYR A 179 3.36 -5.00 -6.91
CA TYR A 179 2.03 -5.18 -7.46
C TYR A 179 0.98 -4.95 -6.38
N VAL A 180 -0.02 -4.16 -6.69
CA VAL A 180 -1.21 -3.94 -5.86
C VAL A 180 -2.41 -4.52 -6.61
N PRO A 181 -3.10 -5.52 -6.08
CA PRO A 181 -4.29 -6.04 -6.73
C PRO A 181 -5.42 -4.99 -6.79
N PRO A 182 -6.10 -4.82 -7.94
CA PRO A 182 -7.29 -3.97 -8.02
C PRO A 182 -8.30 -4.31 -6.92
N SER A 183 -8.77 -3.30 -6.21
CA SER A 183 -9.66 -3.41 -5.04
C SER A 183 -9.19 -4.41 -3.97
N ASN A 184 -7.90 -4.69 -3.89
CA ASN A 184 -7.31 -5.71 -3.02
C ASN A 184 -7.87 -7.13 -3.25
N VAL A 185 -8.30 -7.44 -4.47
CA VAL A 185 -8.83 -8.74 -4.86
C VAL A 185 -7.82 -9.49 -5.72
N LEU A 186 -7.47 -10.70 -5.32
CA LEU A 186 -6.55 -11.57 -6.05
C LEU A 186 -6.97 -13.02 -5.80
N SER A 187 -7.29 -13.74 -6.86
CA SER A 187 -7.59 -15.17 -6.75
C SER A 187 -6.32 -16.01 -6.59
N GLU A 188 -6.50 -17.25 -6.18
CA GLU A 188 -5.38 -18.22 -6.10
C GLU A 188 -4.70 -18.38 -7.46
N GLU A 189 -5.49 -18.48 -8.55
CA GLU A 189 -4.98 -18.61 -9.92
C GLU A 189 -4.22 -17.35 -10.34
N GLY A 190 -4.73 -16.16 -10.00
CA GLY A 190 -4.05 -14.88 -10.22
C GLY A 190 -2.72 -14.80 -9.45
N ARG A 191 -2.73 -15.23 -8.20
CA ARG A 191 -1.52 -15.26 -7.36
C ARG A 191 -0.45 -16.21 -7.93
N GLN A 192 -0.86 -17.39 -8.38
CA GLN A 192 0.03 -18.38 -9.01
C GLN A 192 0.58 -17.87 -10.35
N LEU A 193 -0.23 -17.17 -11.15
CA LEU A 193 0.21 -16.54 -12.38
C LEU A 193 1.31 -15.50 -12.11
N LEU A 194 1.10 -14.60 -11.15
CA LEU A 194 2.10 -13.60 -10.79
C LEU A 194 3.44 -14.26 -10.40
N ALA A 195 3.40 -15.28 -9.56
CA ALA A 195 4.60 -15.99 -9.12
C ALA A 195 5.33 -16.71 -10.26
N ALA A 196 4.58 -17.31 -11.19
CA ALA A 196 5.15 -18.15 -12.24
C ALA A 196 5.57 -17.37 -13.50
N LYS A 197 4.88 -16.26 -13.82
CA LYS A 197 4.98 -15.57 -15.12
C LYS A 197 5.47 -14.13 -15.05
N CYS A 198 5.43 -13.51 -13.88
CA CYS A 198 5.81 -12.11 -13.69
C CYS A 198 7.05 -12.00 -12.74
N PRO A 199 8.24 -12.45 -13.18
CA PRO A 199 9.42 -12.50 -12.30
C PRO A 199 9.90 -11.13 -11.83
N GLU A 200 9.47 -10.05 -12.45
CA GLU A 200 9.71 -8.68 -11.99
C GLU A 200 8.98 -8.39 -10.68
N ILE A 201 7.80 -8.96 -10.47
CA ILE A 201 7.00 -8.75 -9.27
C ILE A 201 7.60 -9.54 -8.10
N ARG A 202 8.06 -8.80 -7.10
CA ARG A 202 8.68 -9.34 -5.89
C ARG A 202 7.85 -9.09 -4.64
N THR A 203 6.85 -8.23 -4.75
CA THR A 203 6.00 -7.79 -3.65
C THR A 203 4.56 -7.72 -4.12
N ILE A 204 3.66 -8.27 -3.32
CA ILE A 204 2.22 -8.03 -3.45
C ILE A 204 1.80 -7.22 -2.24
N ALA A 205 1.24 -6.01 -2.48
CA ALA A 205 0.74 -5.14 -1.43
C ALA A 205 -0.79 -5.07 -1.53
N SER A 206 -1.48 -5.75 -0.64
CA SER A 206 -2.93 -5.86 -0.63
C SER A 206 -3.52 -5.45 0.73
N ASN A 207 -4.40 -6.23 1.29
CA ASN A 207 -5.23 -5.86 2.43
C ASN A 207 -4.83 -6.62 3.71
N TYR A 208 -4.98 -5.93 4.84
CA TYR A 208 -4.82 -6.50 6.17
C TYR A 208 -6.16 -6.96 6.78
N PHE A 209 -7.26 -6.44 6.25
CA PHE A 209 -8.60 -6.69 6.75
C PHE A 209 -9.27 -7.86 6.03
N THR A 210 -10.04 -8.62 6.77
CA THR A 210 -10.86 -9.72 6.23
C THR A 210 -12.03 -9.16 5.41
N GLY A 211 -12.25 -9.72 4.24
CA GLY A 211 -13.37 -9.39 3.36
C GLY A 211 -13.72 -10.57 2.46
N GLU A 212 -14.94 -10.60 1.92
CA GLU A 212 -15.42 -11.73 1.12
C GLU A 212 -14.52 -12.05 -0.08
N PHE A 213 -13.96 -11.01 -0.71
CA PHE A 213 -13.08 -11.15 -1.88
C PHE A 213 -11.66 -10.64 -1.62
N ALA A 214 -11.40 -10.12 -0.42
CA ALA A 214 -10.13 -9.51 -0.09
C ALA A 214 -9.00 -10.55 -0.07
N TYR A 215 -7.90 -10.23 -0.75
CA TYR A 215 -6.63 -10.95 -0.60
C TYR A 215 -5.97 -10.50 0.71
N GLU A 216 -6.32 -11.19 1.78
CA GLU A 216 -5.86 -10.89 3.13
C GLU A 216 -4.42 -11.36 3.34
N GLN A 217 -3.57 -10.48 3.86
CA GLN A 217 -2.13 -10.73 4.03
C GLN A 217 -1.66 -10.63 5.49
N GLU A 218 -0.46 -11.16 5.76
CA GLU A 218 0.41 -10.83 6.89
C GLU A 218 1.70 -10.19 6.35
N PHE A 219 2.50 -9.56 7.23
CA PHE A 219 3.84 -9.09 6.87
C PHE A 219 4.81 -10.28 6.89
N GLU A 220 5.02 -10.88 5.74
CA GLU A 220 5.84 -12.10 5.63
C GLU A 220 6.51 -12.26 4.27
N VAL A 221 7.38 -13.24 4.17
CA VAL A 221 7.92 -13.73 2.91
C VAL A 221 7.26 -15.08 2.64
N ALA A 222 6.49 -15.16 1.56
CA ALA A 222 5.82 -16.40 1.15
C ALA A 222 6.84 -17.48 0.73
N GLU A 223 6.40 -18.73 0.64
CA GLU A 223 7.27 -19.86 0.28
C GLU A 223 7.93 -19.72 -1.10
N ASP A 224 7.28 -19.02 -2.03
CA ASP A 224 7.80 -18.72 -3.37
C ASP A 224 8.75 -17.51 -3.41
N GLY A 225 8.97 -16.85 -2.28
CA GLY A 225 9.86 -15.71 -2.13
C GLY A 225 9.23 -14.36 -2.43
N ILE A 226 7.94 -14.29 -2.81
CA ILE A 226 7.22 -13.02 -2.90
C ILE A 226 6.95 -12.49 -1.49
N VAL A 227 7.16 -11.18 -1.32
CA VAL A 227 6.90 -10.51 -0.06
C VAL A 227 5.43 -10.10 0.00
N GLU A 228 4.75 -10.51 1.04
CA GLU A 228 3.38 -10.11 1.36
C GLU A 228 3.43 -8.84 2.22
N GLN A 229 2.79 -7.79 1.73
CA GLN A 229 2.89 -6.45 2.32
C GLN A 229 1.51 -5.81 2.48
N PRO A 230 0.77 -6.15 3.53
CA PRO A 230 -0.58 -5.62 3.73
C PRO A 230 -0.58 -4.12 3.93
N ARG A 231 -1.60 -3.45 3.39
CA ARG A 231 -1.88 -2.04 3.56
C ARG A 231 -3.01 -1.87 4.58
N ILE A 232 -2.81 -0.99 5.55
CA ILE A 232 -3.62 -0.95 6.76
C ILE A 232 -4.48 0.31 6.83
N ILE A 233 -3.93 1.44 6.39
CA ILE A 233 -4.61 2.73 6.46
C ILE A 233 -4.98 3.17 5.06
N SER A 234 -6.22 3.61 4.88
CA SER A 234 -6.73 4.03 3.57
C SER A 234 -7.28 5.44 3.60
N SER A 235 -7.25 6.13 2.42
CA SER A 235 -7.90 7.42 2.20
C SER A 235 -7.33 8.57 3.03
N ALA A 236 -7.83 9.78 2.78
CA ALA A 236 -7.60 10.96 3.62
C ALA A 236 -8.70 11.18 4.68
N VAL A 237 -9.70 10.30 4.75
CA VAL A 237 -10.71 10.27 5.80
C VAL A 237 -10.32 9.18 6.81
N ILE A 238 -9.47 9.53 7.76
CA ILE A 238 -8.94 8.59 8.76
C ILE A 238 -9.74 8.76 10.04
N ASP A 239 -10.56 7.77 10.34
CA ASP A 239 -11.38 7.70 11.55
C ASP A 239 -10.62 7.17 12.77
N ASP A 240 -11.27 7.17 13.92
CA ASP A 240 -10.70 6.69 15.19
C ASP A 240 -10.31 5.21 15.13
N TYR A 241 -11.02 4.39 14.35
CA TYR A 241 -10.70 2.98 14.20
C TYR A 241 -9.44 2.78 13.37
N MET A 242 -9.31 3.47 12.26
CA MET A 242 -8.08 3.45 11.46
C MET A 242 -6.88 3.98 12.26
N GLN A 243 -7.06 5.02 13.05
CA GLN A 243 -6.00 5.52 13.93
C GLN A 243 -5.63 4.50 15.00
N LEU A 244 -6.60 3.76 15.56
CA LEU A 244 -6.35 2.65 16.46
C LEU A 244 -5.57 1.52 15.77
N CYS A 245 -5.90 1.19 14.54
CA CYS A 245 -5.15 0.21 13.74
C CYS A 245 -3.70 0.65 13.51
N ALA A 246 -3.49 1.91 13.14
CA ALA A 246 -2.14 2.47 12.98
C ALA A 246 -1.35 2.42 14.30
N PHE A 247 -1.96 2.81 15.41
CA PHE A 247 -1.34 2.70 16.74
C PHE A 247 -0.99 1.25 17.09
N SER A 248 -1.87 0.32 16.79
CA SER A 248 -1.64 -1.11 17.00
C SER A 248 -0.42 -1.59 16.22
N GLU A 249 -0.32 -1.26 14.95
CA GLU A 249 0.80 -1.68 14.09
C GLU A 249 2.14 -1.04 14.46
N LEU A 250 2.12 0.18 14.94
CA LEU A 250 3.32 0.80 15.52
C LEU A 250 3.84 0.01 16.75
N ASN A 251 2.96 -0.66 17.50
CA ASN A 251 3.34 -1.48 18.65
C ASN A 251 3.68 -2.93 18.28
N MET A 252 3.21 -3.43 17.15
CA MET A 252 3.46 -4.81 16.74
C MET A 252 4.68 -4.93 15.81
N HIS A 253 4.66 -4.21 14.70
CA HIS A 253 5.67 -4.29 13.66
C HIS A 253 6.50 -3.02 13.52
N PHE A 254 6.13 -1.96 14.22
CA PHE A 254 6.65 -0.60 14.05
C PHE A 254 6.60 -0.19 12.58
N VAL A 255 5.39 -0.29 12.00
CA VAL A 255 5.13 -0.11 10.58
C VAL A 255 3.92 0.79 10.37
N ASN A 256 3.93 1.52 9.26
CA ASN A 256 2.78 2.20 8.67
C ASN A 256 2.70 1.88 7.18
N THR A 257 1.54 1.46 6.72
CA THR A 257 1.24 1.28 5.30
C THR A 257 -0.06 1.98 4.98
N HIS A 258 0.03 3.05 4.23
CA HIS A 258 -1.09 3.90 3.86
C HIS A 258 -1.30 3.87 2.35
N PHE A 259 -2.54 3.87 1.89
CA PHE A 259 -2.87 4.05 0.49
C PHE A 259 -4.03 5.02 0.32
N MET A 260 -4.05 5.72 -0.78
CA MET A 260 -5.15 6.57 -1.20
C MET A 260 -5.24 6.58 -2.72
N HIS A 261 -6.39 6.94 -3.23
CA HIS A 261 -6.58 7.12 -4.66
C HIS A 261 -6.58 8.62 -4.97
N SER A 262 -5.99 8.96 -6.08
CA SER A 262 -6.05 10.35 -6.53
C SER A 262 -7.47 10.77 -6.91
N ASP A 263 -8.34 9.83 -7.27
CA ASP A 263 -9.75 10.06 -7.59
C ASP A 263 -10.70 10.03 -6.37
N ASP A 264 -10.22 9.89 -5.14
CA ASP A 264 -11.05 10.01 -3.92
C ASP A 264 -11.90 11.29 -3.90
N LEU A 265 -11.43 12.36 -4.55
CA LEU A 265 -12.15 13.63 -4.72
C LEU A 265 -13.31 13.59 -5.72
N LEU A 266 -13.43 12.52 -6.47
CA LEU A 266 -14.49 12.30 -7.47
C LEU A 266 -15.56 11.33 -6.97
N ASP A 267 -15.40 10.78 -5.76
CA ASP A 267 -16.25 9.77 -5.16
C ASP A 267 -16.78 10.25 -3.80
N GLU A 268 -18.12 10.35 -3.68
CA GLU A 268 -18.78 10.79 -2.45
C GLU A 268 -18.51 9.84 -1.27
N ASP A 269 -18.46 8.55 -1.52
CA ASP A 269 -18.21 7.52 -0.49
C ASP A 269 -16.77 7.60 0.05
N ARG A 270 -15.86 8.22 -0.71
CA ARG A 270 -14.45 8.44 -0.33
C ARG A 270 -14.19 9.86 0.23
N GLY A 271 -15.25 10.66 0.39
CA GLY A 271 -15.19 11.97 1.03
C GLY A 271 -15.09 13.17 0.08
N ALA A 272 -15.41 13.02 -1.22
CA ALA A 272 -15.38 14.11 -2.20
C ALA A 272 -16.18 15.34 -1.75
N ALA A 273 -17.33 15.13 -1.08
CA ALA A 273 -18.19 16.21 -0.57
C ALA A 273 -17.50 17.10 0.49
N LEU A 274 -16.45 16.61 1.18
CA LEU A 274 -15.67 17.37 2.15
C LEU A 274 -14.78 18.42 1.47
N GLY A 275 -14.40 18.17 0.23
CA GLY A 275 -13.47 19.01 -0.55
C GLY A 275 -12.00 18.79 -0.19
N TRP A 276 -11.11 19.19 -1.12
CA TRP A 276 -9.68 18.88 -1.00
C TRP A 276 -9.00 19.50 0.22
N GLU A 277 -9.32 20.73 0.57
CA GLU A 277 -8.68 21.38 1.73
C GLU A 277 -8.90 20.58 3.01
N THR A 278 -10.12 20.06 3.23
CA THR A 278 -10.43 19.22 4.41
C THR A 278 -9.69 17.90 4.35
N LEU A 279 -9.66 17.24 3.19
CA LEU A 279 -8.95 15.96 3.03
C LEU A 279 -7.45 16.13 3.22
N LYS A 280 -6.87 17.19 2.67
CA LYS A 280 -5.47 17.56 2.85
C LYS A 280 -5.12 17.82 4.31
N GLU A 281 -5.95 18.57 5.03
CA GLU A 281 -5.78 18.83 6.47
C GLU A 281 -5.85 17.55 7.31
N ASN A 282 -6.75 16.63 6.97
CA ASN A 282 -6.86 15.34 7.65
C ASN A 282 -5.60 14.50 7.43
N LEU A 283 -5.11 14.44 6.19
CA LEU A 283 -3.88 13.72 5.85
C LEU A 283 -2.68 14.33 6.55
N ASP A 284 -2.56 15.66 6.54
CA ASP A 284 -1.50 16.40 7.26
C ASP A 284 -1.53 16.11 8.77
N ARG A 285 -2.72 16.08 9.37
CA ARG A 285 -2.92 15.76 10.78
C ARG A 285 -2.49 14.33 11.11
N TYR A 286 -2.86 13.37 10.24
CA TYR A 286 -2.47 11.97 10.40
C TYR A 286 -0.95 11.81 10.31
N MET A 287 -0.32 12.36 9.29
CA MET A 287 1.14 12.32 9.14
C MET A 287 1.86 12.99 10.31
N GLY A 288 1.36 14.14 10.76
CA GLY A 288 1.89 14.84 11.94
C GLY A 288 1.82 14.00 13.20
N TRP A 289 0.68 13.34 13.44
CA TRP A 289 0.53 12.39 14.54
C TRP A 289 1.48 11.19 14.41
N LEU A 290 1.57 10.59 13.24
CA LEU A 290 2.41 9.43 12.97
C LEU A 290 3.88 9.69 13.30
N TYR A 291 4.45 10.74 12.73
CA TYR A 291 5.87 11.04 12.89
C TYR A 291 6.22 11.69 14.24
N THR A 292 5.23 12.26 14.94
CA THR A 292 5.40 12.69 16.34
C THR A 292 5.38 11.48 17.28
N SER A 293 4.51 10.51 17.03
CA SER A 293 4.38 9.30 17.85
C SER A 293 5.50 8.30 17.60
N ALA A 294 6.02 8.24 16.38
CA ALA A 294 7.06 7.32 15.94
C ALA A 294 8.21 8.04 15.21
N PRO A 295 9.00 8.89 15.89
CA PRO A 295 10.01 9.74 15.25
C PRO A 295 11.19 8.97 14.64
N LEU A 296 11.34 7.68 14.95
CA LEU A 296 12.37 6.80 14.40
C LEU A 296 11.85 5.95 13.22
N LEU A 297 10.61 6.13 12.81
CA LEU A 297 10.01 5.42 11.69
C LEU A 297 10.65 5.89 10.38
N ARG A 298 11.15 4.95 9.59
CA ARG A 298 11.83 5.25 8.32
C ARG A 298 10.82 5.40 7.19
N ASN A 299 10.98 6.44 6.37
CA ASN A 299 10.23 6.59 5.13
C ASN A 299 10.82 5.72 4.03
N LEU A 300 10.01 4.81 3.52
CA LEU A 300 10.39 3.80 2.54
C LEU A 300 9.42 3.84 1.35
N THR A 301 9.89 3.49 0.18
CA THR A 301 9.01 3.12 -0.93
C THR A 301 8.51 1.68 -0.72
N GLY A 302 7.57 1.22 -1.54
CA GLY A 302 7.02 -0.14 -1.43
C GLY A 302 8.10 -1.23 -1.53
N SER A 303 9.02 -1.11 -2.50
CA SER A 303 10.10 -2.08 -2.65
C SER A 303 11.13 -2.02 -1.50
N GLU A 304 11.41 -0.85 -0.95
CA GLU A 304 12.28 -0.71 0.22
C GLU A 304 11.64 -1.30 1.48
N LEU A 305 10.33 -1.12 1.65
CA LEU A 305 9.57 -1.74 2.74
C LEU A 305 9.56 -3.27 2.59
N SER A 306 9.46 -3.79 1.36
CA SER A 306 9.62 -5.21 1.07
C SER A 306 10.96 -5.74 1.59
N GLY A 307 12.06 -5.04 1.32
CA GLY A 307 13.37 -5.38 1.90
C GLY A 307 13.41 -5.32 3.44
N ALA A 308 12.66 -4.41 4.05
CA ALA A 308 12.54 -4.34 5.51
C ALA A 308 11.74 -5.53 6.08
N ILE A 309 10.67 -5.96 5.40
CA ILE A 309 9.89 -7.16 5.76
C ILE A 309 10.75 -8.43 5.66
N GLN A 310 11.57 -8.57 4.61
CA GLN A 310 12.49 -9.70 4.49
C GLN A 310 13.47 -9.79 5.68
N ARG A 311 14.02 -8.65 6.10
CA ARG A 311 14.90 -8.57 7.27
C ARG A 311 14.17 -8.91 8.57
N TYR A 312 12.97 -8.39 8.73
CA TYR A 312 12.10 -8.68 9.86
C TYR A 312 11.76 -10.16 9.97
N SER A 313 11.35 -10.78 8.86
CA SER A 313 10.97 -12.20 8.80
C SER A 313 12.14 -13.15 9.12
N ALA A 314 13.37 -12.72 8.86
CA ALA A 314 14.57 -13.50 9.16
C ALA A 314 15.14 -13.25 10.57
N ALA A 315 14.74 -12.17 11.24
CA ALA A 315 15.33 -11.78 12.50
C ALA A 315 14.67 -12.49 13.69
N ALA A 316 15.49 -12.97 14.62
CA ALA A 316 15.05 -13.50 15.90
C ALA A 316 15.87 -12.87 17.05
N ALA A 317 15.26 -12.77 18.22
CA ALA A 317 15.92 -12.29 19.41
C ALA A 317 15.52 -13.12 20.62
N GLU A 318 16.50 -13.57 21.37
CA GLU A 318 16.33 -14.21 22.68
C GLU A 318 16.89 -13.30 23.78
N LYS A 319 16.27 -13.37 24.95
CA LYS A 319 16.65 -12.60 26.11
C LYS A 319 17.06 -13.52 27.26
N GLU A 320 18.23 -13.26 27.81
CA GLU A 320 18.73 -13.91 29.02
C GLU A 320 18.89 -12.88 30.15
N ARG A 321 18.44 -13.23 31.36
CA ARG A 321 18.68 -12.39 32.54
C ARG A 321 20.06 -12.73 33.12
N THR A 322 20.87 -11.70 33.33
CA THR A 322 22.19 -11.78 33.97
C THR A 322 22.17 -11.16 35.36
N ALA A 323 23.28 -11.23 36.09
CA ALA A 323 23.42 -10.59 37.40
C ALA A 323 23.29 -9.06 37.33
N ASP A 324 23.73 -8.46 36.21
CA ASP A 324 23.87 -7.02 36.03
C ASP A 324 22.82 -6.44 35.04
N GLY A 325 21.87 -7.26 34.55
CA GLY A 325 20.86 -6.81 33.60
C GLY A 325 20.36 -7.89 32.66
N PHE A 326 20.36 -7.61 31.35
CA PHE A 326 19.89 -8.52 30.31
C PHE A 326 20.93 -8.64 29.19
N CYS A 327 21.11 -9.85 28.68
CA CYS A 327 21.84 -10.15 27.46
C CYS A 327 20.84 -10.48 26.34
N PHE A 328 21.09 -9.98 25.14
CA PHE A 328 20.26 -10.27 23.96
C PHE A 328 21.08 -11.08 22.95
N HIS A 329 20.54 -12.21 22.55
CA HIS A 329 21.08 -13.04 21.48
C HIS A 329 20.26 -12.78 20.21
N ILE A 330 20.91 -12.22 19.19
CA ILE A 330 20.28 -11.89 17.90
C ILE A 330 20.71 -12.91 16.87
N GLU A 331 19.74 -13.60 16.28
CA GLU A 331 19.95 -14.62 15.26
C GLU A 331 19.29 -14.22 13.93
N ASN A 332 19.68 -14.94 12.87
CA ASN A 332 19.06 -14.86 11.54
C ASN A 332 18.96 -13.44 10.97
N ARG A 333 19.94 -12.57 11.19
CA ARG A 333 20.02 -11.26 10.56
C ARG A 333 20.86 -11.30 9.28
N TYR A 334 20.45 -10.56 8.27
CA TYR A 334 21.22 -10.40 7.04
C TYR A 334 22.29 -9.29 7.17
N ASP A 335 21.85 -8.04 7.13
CA ASP A 335 22.67 -6.82 7.18
C ASP A 335 22.28 -5.91 8.36
N THR A 336 21.00 -5.53 8.41
CA THR A 336 20.43 -4.64 9.41
C THR A 336 19.16 -5.26 9.96
N ALA A 337 18.96 -5.21 11.27
CA ALA A 337 17.72 -5.61 11.91
C ALA A 337 17.29 -4.58 12.94
N TYR A 338 16.00 -4.39 13.09
CA TYR A 338 15.40 -3.45 14.03
C TYR A 338 14.64 -4.22 15.10
N PHE A 339 14.74 -3.74 16.33
CA PHE A 339 14.10 -4.36 17.48
C PHE A 339 13.41 -3.29 18.32
N PHE A 340 12.24 -3.63 18.79
CA PHE A 340 11.61 -2.90 19.88
C PHE A 340 12.18 -3.42 21.19
N VAL A 341 12.76 -2.54 22.00
CA VAL A 341 13.31 -2.87 23.32
C VAL A 341 12.68 -1.98 24.37
N ARG A 342 12.17 -2.58 25.43
CA ARG A 342 11.58 -1.88 26.56
C ARG A 342 12.16 -2.43 27.88
N PHE A 343 12.55 -1.52 28.77
CA PHE A 343 13.00 -1.78 30.15
C PHE A 343 11.99 -1.30 31.16
#